data_8e7221b730032aecb115aae925f232fb
#
_entry.id   8e7221b730032aecb115aae925f232fb
#
_cell.length_a   1.000
_cell.length_b   1.000
_cell.length_c   1.000
_cell.angle_alpha   90.00
_cell.angle_beta   90.00
_cell.angle_gamma   90.00
#
_symmetry.space_group_name_H-M   'P 1'
#
loop_
_entity.id
_entity.type
_entity.pdbx_description
1 polymer ?
#
loop_
_entity_poly.entity_id
_entity_poly.type
_entity_poly.pdbx_seq_one_letter_code
_entity_poly.pdbx_strand_id
1 'polypeptide(L)'
;EQGDGNAELLAQTLGAGRDDSRLTDLVLELYDKLQSQAHPLTWLQETRKFWQAVPEDLEDTPFGEILLTDLSQWADFWSGRLTRAVEEMAACPAVEAAYGPGFLAMSQTLLQLRQAVSGGWDAVAAVDLTFPRLKPVRGQENEYWKMRMQKLKERFQKELKETMEPFAATRAEHLEDLRAMAPAMLA
;
A
#
# COMPACT_ATOMS: atom_id res chain seq x y z
N GLU A 1 1.17 16.70 37.94
CA GLU A 1 2.24 15.69 38.22
C GLU A 1 2.08 14.39 37.37
N GLN A 2 0.89 14.06 36.87
CA GLN A 2 0.71 12.90 35.93
C GLN A 2 1.18 13.18 34.49
N GLY A 3 1.36 14.45 34.12
CA GLY A 3 1.79 14.83 32.76
C GLY A 3 3.27 14.57 32.46
N ASP A 4 4.14 14.63 33.48
CA ASP A 4 5.60 14.48 33.27
C ASP A 4 6.00 13.03 32.91
N GLY A 5 5.39 12.04 33.54
CA GLY A 5 5.70 10.62 33.27
C GLY A 5 5.39 10.16 31.85
N ASN A 6 4.35 10.71 31.28
CA ASN A 6 3.94 10.38 29.91
C ASN A 6 4.84 11.06 28.86
N ALA A 7 5.26 12.30 29.12
CA ALA A 7 6.22 13.01 28.26
C ALA A 7 7.59 12.30 28.28
N GLU A 8 7.99 11.78 29.45
CA GLU A 8 9.24 11.03 29.60
C GLU A 8 9.19 9.66 28.90
N LEU A 9 8.04 8.98 28.94
CA LEU A 9 7.82 7.73 28.20
C LEU A 9 7.84 7.95 26.68
N LEU A 10 7.22 9.03 26.20
CA LEU A 10 7.26 9.46 24.80
C LEU A 10 8.69 9.80 24.38
N ALA A 11 9.42 10.55 25.19
CA ALA A 11 10.81 10.90 24.93
C ALA A 11 11.72 9.66 24.88
N GLN A 12 11.49 8.68 25.76
CA GLN A 12 12.23 7.41 25.75
C GLN A 12 11.85 6.51 24.56
N THR A 13 10.58 6.47 24.15
CA THR A 13 10.11 5.58 23.07
C THR A 13 10.44 6.17 21.69
N LEU A 14 10.29 7.47 21.50
CA LEU A 14 10.50 8.15 20.23
C LEU A 14 11.89 8.79 20.09
N GLY A 15 12.52 9.10 21.22
CA GLY A 15 13.82 9.76 21.31
C GLY A 15 14.99 8.80 21.51
N ALA A 16 15.01 7.60 20.93
CA ALA A 16 16.08 6.59 21.08
C ALA A 16 17.49 7.06 20.63
N GLY A 17 17.77 8.34 20.74
CA GLY A 17 19.02 9.00 20.41
C GLY A 17 19.56 9.87 21.55
N ARG A 18 20.80 10.33 21.40
CA ARG A 18 21.54 11.14 22.40
C ARG A 18 21.09 12.61 22.49
N ASP A 19 20.11 13.03 21.70
CA ASP A 19 19.59 14.40 21.71
C ASP A 19 18.08 14.42 21.50
N ASP A 20 17.43 15.48 21.99
CA ASP A 20 15.98 15.70 21.89
C ASP A 20 15.55 16.26 20.52
N SER A 21 16.45 16.35 19.54
CA SER A 21 16.19 16.94 18.24
C SER A 21 15.05 16.20 17.51
N ARG A 22 15.05 14.86 17.55
CA ARG A 22 14.03 14.03 16.92
C ARG A 22 12.64 14.21 17.54
N LEU A 23 12.56 14.38 18.86
CA LEU A 23 11.31 14.68 19.54
C LEU A 23 10.80 16.07 19.14
N THR A 24 11.71 17.05 19.09
CA THR A 24 11.38 18.42 18.63
C THR A 24 10.85 18.41 17.20
N ASP A 25 11.51 17.69 16.30
CA ASP A 25 11.08 17.56 14.90
C ASP A 25 9.69 16.93 14.80
N LEU A 26 9.42 15.85 15.55
CA LEU A 26 8.10 15.21 15.59
C LEU A 26 7.01 16.13 16.13
N VAL A 27 7.30 16.91 17.17
CA VAL A 27 6.36 17.89 17.74
C VAL A 27 6.05 18.98 16.71
N LEU A 28 7.05 19.48 16.00
CA LEU A 28 6.86 20.49 14.95
C LEU A 28 6.08 19.93 13.79
N GLU A 29 6.36 18.71 13.36
CA GLU A 29 5.63 18.02 12.28
C GLU A 29 4.17 17.77 12.65
N LEU A 30 3.90 17.36 13.90
CA LEU A 30 2.54 17.22 14.41
C LEU A 30 1.82 18.57 14.48
N TYR A 31 2.51 19.62 14.93
CA TYR A 31 1.96 20.97 14.99
C TYR A 31 1.58 21.46 13.59
N ASP A 32 2.43 21.28 12.59
CA ASP A 32 2.16 21.66 11.20
C ASP A 32 0.97 20.87 10.63
N LYS A 33 0.88 19.56 10.92
CA LYS A 33 -0.28 18.76 10.56
C LYS A 33 -1.57 19.25 11.23
N LEU A 34 -1.53 19.60 12.51
CA LEU A 34 -2.67 20.16 13.22
C LEU A 34 -3.12 21.49 12.62
N GLN A 35 -2.18 22.37 12.28
CA GLN A 35 -2.48 23.66 11.66
C GLN A 35 -3.07 23.51 10.24
N SER A 36 -2.78 22.42 9.53
CA SER A 36 -3.34 22.13 8.22
C SER A 36 -4.79 21.63 8.25
N GLN A 37 -5.31 21.25 9.43
CA GLN A 37 -6.69 20.78 9.57
C GLN A 37 -7.67 21.96 9.67
N ALA A 38 -8.82 21.85 9.03
CA ALA A 38 -9.89 22.84 9.13
C ALA A 38 -10.41 22.98 10.58
N HIS A 39 -10.40 21.88 11.34
CA HIS A 39 -10.85 21.81 12.74
C HIS A 39 -9.85 21.02 13.59
N PRO A 40 -8.70 21.62 13.97
CA PRO A 40 -7.59 20.91 14.61
C PRO A 40 -7.98 20.18 15.89
N LEU A 41 -8.79 20.83 16.75
CA LEU A 41 -9.20 20.23 18.03
C LEU A 41 -10.17 19.07 17.84
N THR A 42 -11.07 19.16 16.88
CA THR A 42 -11.99 18.06 16.55
C THR A 42 -11.20 16.87 16.01
N TRP A 43 -10.29 17.11 15.08
CA TRP A 43 -9.42 16.08 14.54
C TRP A 43 -8.60 15.38 15.65
N LEU A 44 -8.03 16.14 16.57
CA LEU A 44 -7.28 15.58 17.69
C LEU A 44 -8.16 14.71 18.62
N GLN A 45 -9.38 15.17 18.88
CA GLN A 45 -10.34 14.40 19.70
C GLN A 45 -10.79 13.11 19.02
N GLU A 46 -11.01 13.12 17.71
CA GLU A 46 -11.36 11.93 16.93
C GLU A 46 -10.20 10.93 16.88
N THR A 47 -8.99 11.41 16.65
CA THR A 47 -7.77 10.60 16.70
C THR A 47 -7.59 9.97 18.09
N ARG A 48 -7.79 10.74 19.16
CA ARG A 48 -7.73 10.22 20.53
C ARG A 48 -8.78 9.14 20.80
N LYS A 49 -10.02 9.34 20.33
CA LYS A 49 -11.09 8.32 20.44
C LYS A 49 -10.71 7.02 19.73
N PHE A 50 -10.12 7.12 18.55
CA PHE A 50 -9.62 5.94 17.81
C PHE A 50 -8.62 5.15 18.65
N TRP A 51 -7.62 5.81 19.24
CA TRP A 51 -6.61 5.14 20.06
C TRP A 51 -7.15 4.60 21.39
N GLN A 52 -8.24 5.17 21.91
CA GLN A 52 -8.92 4.65 23.11
C GLN A 52 -9.68 3.35 22.84
N ALA A 53 -10.15 3.15 21.61
CA ALA A 53 -10.95 2.00 21.21
C ALA A 53 -10.54 1.57 19.79
N VAL A 54 -9.35 0.97 19.65
CA VAL A 54 -8.90 0.38 18.37
C VAL A 54 -9.93 -0.67 17.93
N PRO A 55 -10.50 -0.56 16.71
CA PRO A 55 -11.50 -1.48 16.21
C PRO A 55 -11.05 -2.95 16.24
N GLU A 56 -12.00 -3.87 16.24
CA GLU A 56 -11.71 -5.30 16.14
C GLU A 56 -11.29 -5.71 14.72
N ASP A 57 -11.84 -5.03 13.72
CA ASP A 57 -11.51 -5.25 12.32
C ASP A 57 -10.62 -4.13 11.78
N LEU A 58 -9.57 -4.51 11.06
CA LEU A 58 -8.59 -3.57 10.50
C LEU A 58 -9.25 -2.71 9.40
N GLU A 59 -10.21 -3.25 8.68
CA GLU A 59 -11.01 -2.58 7.66
C GLU A 59 -11.80 -1.39 8.22
N ASP A 60 -12.19 -1.45 9.48
CA ASP A 60 -12.90 -0.37 10.19
C ASP A 60 -11.95 0.73 10.70
N THR A 61 -10.64 0.56 10.48
CA THR A 61 -9.65 1.59 10.79
C THR A 61 -9.46 2.54 9.60
N PRO A 62 -9.15 3.83 9.85
CA PRO A 62 -8.83 4.77 8.77
C PRO A 62 -7.70 4.29 7.84
N PHE A 63 -6.73 3.53 8.34
CA PHE A 63 -5.64 3.01 7.49
C PHE A 63 -6.12 1.85 6.62
N GLY A 64 -6.88 0.92 7.18
CA GLY A 64 -7.41 -0.23 6.43
C GLY A 64 -8.31 0.22 5.30
N GLU A 65 -9.22 1.16 5.57
CA GLU A 65 -10.09 1.75 4.56
C GLU A 65 -9.29 2.44 3.44
N ILE A 66 -8.30 3.27 3.80
CA ILE A 66 -7.45 3.96 2.82
C ILE A 66 -6.68 2.96 1.98
N LEU A 67 -5.99 1.99 2.58
CA LEU A 67 -5.15 1.04 1.87
C LEU A 67 -5.96 0.13 0.93
N LEU A 68 -7.13 -0.33 1.34
CA LEU A 68 -8.04 -1.11 0.49
C LEU A 68 -8.59 -0.27 -0.67
N THR A 69 -8.93 1.00 -0.41
CA THR A 69 -9.39 1.94 -1.43
C THR A 69 -8.28 2.24 -2.44
N ASP A 70 -7.07 2.53 -1.98
CA ASP A 70 -5.91 2.79 -2.83
C ASP A 70 -5.55 1.57 -3.68
N LEU A 71 -5.59 0.36 -3.11
CA LEU A 71 -5.39 -0.87 -3.87
C LEU A 71 -6.42 -1.04 -4.98
N SER A 72 -7.70 -0.76 -4.70
CA SER A 72 -8.77 -0.84 -5.70
C SER A 72 -8.54 0.15 -6.85
N GLN A 73 -8.21 1.40 -6.54
CA GLN A 73 -7.92 2.45 -7.54
C GLN A 73 -6.68 2.12 -8.35
N TRP A 74 -5.63 1.61 -7.72
CA TRP A 74 -4.42 1.16 -8.37
C TRP A 74 -4.70 -0.01 -9.33
N ALA A 75 -5.50 -0.98 -8.92
CA ALA A 75 -5.89 -2.12 -9.75
C ALA A 75 -6.72 -1.68 -10.96
N ASP A 76 -7.63 -0.72 -10.81
CA ASP A 76 -8.39 -0.14 -11.91
C ASP A 76 -7.51 0.58 -12.92
N PHE A 77 -6.58 1.40 -12.43
CA PHE A 77 -5.61 2.10 -13.27
C PHE A 77 -4.77 1.14 -14.11
N TRP A 78 -4.22 0.10 -13.49
CA TRP A 78 -3.40 -0.89 -14.18
C TRP A 78 -4.21 -1.80 -15.11
N SER A 79 -5.44 -2.13 -14.76
CA SER A 79 -6.34 -2.88 -15.64
C SER A 79 -6.50 -2.19 -16.98
N GLY A 80 -6.76 -0.88 -17.00
CA GLY A 80 -6.84 -0.10 -18.24
C GLY A 80 -5.53 -0.06 -19.02
N ARG A 81 -4.39 -0.01 -18.32
CA ARG A 81 -3.07 -0.01 -18.98
C ARG A 81 -2.70 -1.35 -19.59
N LEU A 82 -2.97 -2.45 -18.89
CA LEU A 82 -2.69 -3.80 -19.41
C LEU A 82 -3.60 -4.14 -20.57
N THR A 83 -4.87 -3.75 -20.56
CA THR A 83 -5.79 -3.89 -21.69
C THR A 83 -5.25 -3.22 -22.95
N ARG A 84 -4.84 -1.94 -22.83
CA ARG A 84 -4.22 -1.21 -23.95
C ARG A 84 -2.93 -1.87 -24.43
N ALA A 85 -2.11 -2.39 -23.51
CA ALA A 85 -0.88 -3.08 -23.89
C ALA A 85 -1.15 -4.35 -24.71
N VAL A 86 -2.20 -5.11 -24.36
CA VAL A 86 -2.63 -6.28 -25.13
C VAL A 86 -3.10 -5.87 -26.52
N GLU A 87 -3.91 -4.81 -26.65
CA GLU A 87 -4.34 -4.25 -27.92
C GLU A 87 -3.16 -3.78 -28.78
N GLU A 88 -2.19 -3.07 -28.17
CA GLU A 88 -0.99 -2.62 -28.86
C GLU A 88 -0.11 -3.78 -29.34
N MET A 89 -0.03 -4.89 -28.60
CA MET A 89 0.74 -6.08 -28.99
C MET A 89 0.21 -6.73 -30.27
N ALA A 90 -1.05 -6.55 -30.62
CA ALA A 90 -1.62 -7.06 -31.88
C ALA A 90 -0.89 -6.51 -33.12
N ALA A 91 -0.20 -5.36 -33.00
CA ALA A 91 0.65 -4.83 -34.08
C ALA A 91 1.93 -5.66 -34.31
N CYS A 92 2.29 -6.56 -33.40
CA CYS A 92 3.50 -7.39 -33.48
C CYS A 92 3.20 -8.84 -33.04
N PRO A 93 2.76 -9.72 -33.95
CA PRO A 93 2.31 -11.07 -33.61
C PRO A 93 3.35 -11.91 -32.85
N ALA A 94 4.64 -11.70 -33.10
CA ALA A 94 5.70 -12.42 -32.39
C ALA A 94 5.79 -12.04 -30.91
N VAL A 95 5.56 -10.75 -30.60
CA VAL A 95 5.53 -10.25 -29.21
C VAL A 95 4.22 -10.65 -28.54
N GLU A 96 3.10 -10.56 -29.24
CA GLU A 96 1.78 -11.00 -28.75
C GLU A 96 1.79 -12.49 -28.35
N ALA A 97 2.28 -13.35 -29.22
CA ALA A 97 2.39 -14.79 -28.94
C ALA A 97 3.29 -15.12 -27.75
N ALA A 98 4.36 -14.34 -27.54
CA ALA A 98 5.34 -14.57 -26.48
C ALA A 98 4.92 -13.93 -25.13
N TYR A 99 4.32 -12.73 -25.15
CA TYR A 99 4.05 -11.92 -23.96
C TYR A 99 2.57 -11.88 -23.59
N GLY A 100 1.66 -12.07 -24.54
CA GLY A 100 0.21 -12.04 -24.32
C GLY A 100 -0.26 -12.88 -23.15
N PRO A 101 0.16 -14.17 -23.02
CA PRO A 101 -0.23 -14.99 -21.87
C PRO A 101 0.22 -14.42 -20.52
N GLY A 102 1.40 -13.78 -20.46
CA GLY A 102 1.88 -13.14 -19.23
C GLY A 102 1.08 -11.88 -18.88
N PHE A 103 0.72 -11.08 -19.87
CA PHE A 103 -0.11 -9.89 -19.67
C PHE A 103 -1.55 -10.25 -19.29
N LEU A 104 -2.09 -11.33 -19.86
CA LEU A 104 -3.38 -11.86 -19.46
C LEU A 104 -3.37 -12.34 -18.00
N ALA A 105 -2.34 -13.04 -17.57
CA ALA A 105 -2.18 -13.46 -16.18
C ALA A 105 -2.13 -12.25 -15.23
N MET A 106 -1.38 -11.18 -15.56
CA MET A 106 -1.37 -9.93 -14.79
C MET A 106 -2.77 -9.31 -14.71
N SER A 107 -3.51 -9.27 -15.79
CA SER A 107 -4.90 -8.76 -15.81
C SER A 107 -5.84 -9.60 -14.94
N GLN A 108 -5.68 -10.92 -14.94
CA GLN A 108 -6.45 -11.82 -14.08
C GLN A 108 -6.14 -11.60 -12.60
N THR A 109 -4.88 -11.40 -12.23
CA THR A 109 -4.48 -11.07 -10.86
C THR A 109 -5.11 -9.75 -10.40
N LEU A 110 -5.13 -8.72 -11.26
CA LEU A 110 -5.82 -7.46 -10.93
C LEU A 110 -7.32 -7.65 -10.67
N LEU A 111 -7.97 -8.48 -11.47
CA LEU A 111 -9.38 -8.82 -11.26
C LEU A 111 -9.59 -9.54 -9.92
N GLN A 112 -8.72 -10.48 -9.59
CA GLN A 112 -8.74 -11.19 -8.31
C GLN A 112 -8.52 -10.23 -7.13
N LEU A 113 -7.55 -9.32 -7.21
CA LEU A 113 -7.31 -8.29 -6.20
C LEU A 113 -8.54 -7.41 -5.98
N ARG A 114 -9.18 -6.94 -7.04
CA ARG A 114 -10.42 -6.14 -6.96
C ARG A 114 -11.56 -6.89 -6.27
N GLN A 115 -11.71 -8.17 -6.57
CA GLN A 115 -12.70 -9.03 -5.90
C GLN A 115 -12.33 -9.25 -4.43
N ALA A 116 -11.05 -9.46 -4.14
CA ALA A 116 -10.54 -9.69 -2.80
C ALA A 116 -10.72 -8.47 -1.88
N VAL A 117 -10.64 -7.24 -2.41
CA VAL A 117 -10.91 -6.01 -1.62
C VAL A 117 -12.28 -6.07 -0.94
N SER A 118 -13.30 -6.62 -1.59
CA SER A 118 -14.62 -6.79 -0.99
C SER A 118 -14.67 -7.86 0.11
N GLY A 119 -13.68 -8.74 0.16
CA GLY A 119 -13.50 -9.77 1.20
C GLY A 119 -12.60 -9.33 2.36
N GLY A 120 -12.09 -8.10 2.31
CA GLY A 120 -11.26 -7.51 3.34
C GLY A 120 -9.78 -7.87 3.25
N TRP A 121 -9.05 -7.52 4.31
CA TRP A 121 -7.59 -7.60 4.38
C TRP A 121 -7.02 -8.99 4.09
N ASP A 122 -7.52 -10.00 4.79
CA ASP A 122 -7.01 -11.38 4.68
C ASP A 122 -7.30 -11.98 3.29
N ALA A 123 -8.40 -11.59 2.64
CA ALA A 123 -8.70 -12.00 1.28
C ALA A 123 -7.70 -11.40 0.28
N VAL A 124 -7.30 -10.15 0.47
CA VAL A 124 -6.27 -9.48 -0.35
C VAL A 124 -4.91 -10.15 -0.14
N ALA A 125 -4.53 -10.40 1.11
CA ALA A 125 -3.26 -11.04 1.47
C ALA A 125 -3.13 -12.47 0.89
N ALA A 126 -4.25 -13.15 0.67
CA ALA A 126 -4.29 -14.52 0.13
C ALA A 126 -4.17 -14.59 -1.42
N VAL A 127 -4.17 -13.46 -2.13
CA VAL A 127 -4.08 -13.46 -3.60
C VAL A 127 -2.70 -13.92 -4.05
N ASP A 128 -2.66 -14.92 -4.94
CA ASP A 128 -1.40 -15.36 -5.56
C ASP A 128 -0.88 -14.32 -6.57
N LEU A 129 0.33 -13.83 -6.31
CA LEU A 129 1.02 -12.83 -7.12
C LEU A 129 2.10 -13.44 -8.04
N THR A 130 2.01 -14.73 -8.31
CA THR A 130 2.95 -15.42 -9.22
C THR A 130 2.58 -15.14 -10.68
N PHE A 131 3.58 -14.81 -11.48
CA PHE A 131 3.42 -14.55 -12.91
C PHE A 131 4.28 -15.46 -13.75
N PRO A 132 3.80 -15.93 -14.91
CA PRO A 132 4.59 -16.72 -15.83
C PRO A 132 5.75 -15.88 -16.38
N ARG A 133 6.88 -16.53 -16.64
CA ARG A 133 8.01 -15.90 -17.32
C ARG A 133 7.65 -15.60 -18.78
N LEU A 134 7.98 -14.39 -19.22
CA LEU A 134 7.83 -14.03 -20.63
C LEU A 134 8.80 -14.87 -21.49
N LYS A 135 8.30 -15.36 -22.60
CA LYS A 135 9.12 -16.12 -23.56
C LYS A 135 10.07 -15.16 -24.31
N PRO A 136 11.26 -15.60 -24.71
CA PRO A 136 12.17 -14.77 -25.49
C PRO A 136 11.59 -14.48 -26.89
N VAL A 137 11.69 -13.23 -27.32
CA VAL A 137 11.36 -12.80 -28.69
C VAL A 137 12.65 -12.45 -29.41
N ARG A 138 12.82 -12.94 -30.64
CA ARG A 138 13.98 -12.66 -31.51
C ARG A 138 13.56 -11.79 -32.69
N GLY A 139 14.55 -11.16 -33.35
CA GLY A 139 14.36 -10.30 -34.50
C GLY A 139 14.46 -8.81 -34.13
N GLN A 140 15.23 -8.04 -34.91
CA GLN A 140 15.43 -6.62 -34.71
C GLN A 140 14.13 -5.82 -34.90
N GLU A 141 13.28 -6.28 -35.78
CA GLU A 141 11.97 -5.68 -36.08
C GLU A 141 11.04 -5.70 -34.85
N ASN A 142 11.27 -6.62 -33.93
CA ASN A 142 10.45 -6.78 -32.72
C ASN A 142 11.00 -5.98 -31.51
N GLU A 143 12.20 -5.40 -31.61
CA GLU A 143 12.93 -4.86 -30.47
C GLU A 143 12.20 -3.68 -29.80
N TYR A 144 11.58 -2.81 -30.58
CA TYR A 144 10.77 -1.70 -30.04
C TYR A 144 9.64 -2.21 -29.16
N TRP A 145 8.83 -3.14 -29.68
CA TRP A 145 7.69 -3.68 -28.94
C TRP A 145 8.11 -4.50 -27.74
N LYS A 146 9.16 -5.30 -27.88
CA LYS A 146 9.76 -6.06 -26.80
C LYS A 146 10.19 -5.16 -25.64
N MET A 147 10.98 -4.13 -25.91
CA MET A 147 11.43 -3.19 -24.87
C MET A 147 10.26 -2.46 -24.21
N ARG A 148 9.26 -2.03 -24.99
CA ARG A 148 8.08 -1.33 -24.49
C ARG A 148 7.31 -2.20 -23.50
N MET A 149 7.04 -3.46 -23.88
CA MET A 149 6.29 -4.39 -23.03
C MET A 149 7.09 -4.85 -21.81
N GLN A 150 8.39 -5.02 -21.93
CA GLN A 150 9.26 -5.35 -20.79
C GLN A 150 9.27 -4.21 -19.75
N LYS A 151 9.46 -2.97 -20.17
CA LYS A 151 9.40 -1.80 -19.27
C LYS A 151 8.04 -1.67 -18.57
N LEU A 152 6.95 -1.91 -19.30
CA LEU A 152 5.62 -1.87 -18.73
C LEU A 152 5.44 -2.95 -17.66
N LYS A 153 5.87 -4.18 -17.94
CA LYS A 153 5.86 -5.30 -16.99
C LYS A 153 6.69 -5.00 -15.74
N GLU A 154 7.93 -4.53 -15.93
CA GLU A 154 8.82 -4.20 -14.81
C GLU A 154 8.22 -3.14 -13.90
N ARG A 155 7.64 -2.10 -14.50
CA ARG A 155 6.95 -1.05 -13.75
C ARG A 155 5.74 -1.60 -13.00
N PHE A 156 4.89 -2.40 -13.66
CA PHE A 156 3.75 -3.05 -13.03
C PHE A 156 4.17 -3.89 -11.83
N GLN A 157 5.19 -4.76 -12.00
CA GLN A 157 5.65 -5.64 -10.93
C GLN A 157 6.28 -4.88 -9.76
N LYS A 158 7.00 -3.79 -10.04
CA LYS A 158 7.55 -2.92 -9.01
C LYS A 158 6.44 -2.28 -8.19
N GLU A 159 5.49 -1.61 -8.87
CA GLU A 159 4.38 -0.93 -8.20
C GLU A 159 3.46 -1.92 -7.47
N LEU A 160 3.21 -3.12 -8.04
CA LEU A 160 2.46 -4.17 -7.37
C LEU A 160 3.11 -4.57 -6.04
N LYS A 161 4.43 -4.78 -6.05
CA LYS A 161 5.17 -5.14 -4.84
C LYS A 161 5.03 -4.04 -3.76
N GLU A 162 5.21 -2.78 -4.14
CA GLU A 162 5.08 -1.64 -3.24
C GLU A 162 3.66 -1.50 -2.69
N THR A 163 2.64 -1.66 -3.55
CA THR A 163 1.22 -1.59 -3.16
C THR A 163 0.80 -2.75 -2.25
N MET A 164 1.39 -3.93 -2.44
CA MET A 164 1.07 -5.13 -1.65
C MET A 164 1.91 -5.26 -0.37
N GLU A 165 2.91 -4.41 -0.16
CA GLU A 165 3.78 -4.46 1.04
C GLU A 165 2.99 -4.39 2.36
N PRO A 166 1.98 -3.51 2.53
CA PRO A 166 1.18 -3.47 3.75
C PRO A 166 0.41 -4.76 4.04
N PHE A 167 0.02 -5.49 2.99
CA PHE A 167 -0.75 -6.74 3.10
C PHE A 167 0.13 -7.98 3.34
N ALA A 168 1.45 -7.82 3.48
CA ALA A 168 2.36 -8.91 3.82
C ALA A 168 2.17 -9.40 5.28
N ALA A 169 1.76 -8.51 6.19
CA ALA A 169 1.38 -8.87 7.55
C ALA A 169 -0.13 -9.18 7.62
N THR A 170 -0.49 -10.11 8.49
CA THR A 170 -1.89 -10.50 8.71
C THR A 170 -2.66 -9.38 9.40
N ARG A 171 -3.98 -9.39 9.26
CA ARG A 171 -4.88 -8.51 10.00
C ARG A 171 -4.61 -8.54 11.51
N ALA A 172 -4.40 -9.73 12.05
CA ALA A 172 -4.16 -9.91 13.48
C ALA A 172 -2.86 -9.24 13.94
N GLU A 173 -1.77 -9.37 13.18
CA GLU A 173 -0.48 -8.72 13.47
C GLU A 173 -0.61 -7.20 13.47
N HIS A 174 -1.27 -6.62 12.46
CA HIS A 174 -1.50 -5.18 12.43
C HIS A 174 -2.35 -4.67 13.59
N LEU A 175 -3.40 -5.39 13.98
CA LEU A 175 -4.23 -5.02 15.13
C LEU A 175 -3.47 -5.15 16.45
N GLU A 176 -2.59 -6.14 16.57
CA GLU A 176 -1.71 -6.28 17.73
C GLU A 176 -0.75 -5.10 17.84
N ASP A 177 -0.12 -4.71 16.74
CA ASP A 177 0.76 -3.54 16.67
C ASP A 177 0.02 -2.24 17.04
N LEU A 178 -1.17 -2.01 16.47
CA LEU A 178 -1.99 -0.85 16.81
C LEU A 178 -2.36 -0.80 18.29
N ARG A 179 -2.76 -1.93 18.87
CA ARG A 179 -3.08 -2.02 20.29
C ARG A 179 -1.85 -1.81 21.18
N ALA A 180 -0.69 -2.31 20.77
CA ALA A 180 0.57 -2.08 21.47
C ALA A 180 1.00 -0.59 21.42
N MET A 181 0.70 0.12 20.33
CA MET A 181 1.00 1.54 20.18
C MET A 181 0.01 2.45 20.94
N ALA A 182 -1.23 2.02 21.14
CA ALA A 182 -2.29 2.86 21.71
C ALA A 182 -1.93 3.52 23.05
N PRO A 183 -1.28 2.86 24.04
CA PRO A 183 -0.88 3.51 25.28
C PRO A 183 0.08 4.69 25.08
N ALA A 184 1.04 4.53 24.16
CA ALA A 184 2.00 5.61 23.84
C ALA A 184 1.32 6.77 23.09
N MET A 185 0.32 6.50 22.27
CA MET A 185 -0.42 7.53 21.52
C MET A 185 -1.45 8.29 22.38
N LEU A 186 -1.81 7.75 23.55
CA LEU A 186 -2.74 8.36 24.50
C LEU A 186 -2.03 9.12 25.62
N ALA A 187 -0.74 8.89 25.78
CA ALA A 187 0.11 9.53 26.78
C ALA A 187 0.35 11.00 26.44
#